data_ffb58a1fb49ad9a460506c352bf7606a
#
_entry.id   ffb58a1fb49ad9a460506c352bf7606a
#
_cell.length_a   1.000
_cell.length_b   1.000
_cell.length_c   1.000
_cell.angle_alpha   90.00
_cell.angle_beta   90.00
_cell.angle_gamma   90.00
#
_symmetry.space_group_name_H-M   'P 1'
#
loop_
_entity.id
_entity.type
_entity.pdbx_description
1 polymer ?
#
loop_
_entity_poly.entity_id
_entity_poly.type
_entity_poly.pdbx_seq_one_letter_code
_entity_poly.pdbx_strand_id
1 'polypeptide(L)'
;MSMGGHQSAAAGSQTWLTPQPIIDALGGWQSFDLDPCAAPAPRPWFTAWQHNAEADGDGLALDWFGRVWLNFPYDDPEAWLRKMVAHNQGTALMFARTETDPFHRYVWEHAAGLLFLRGRLFFHHPDGTRAKHNGGAPSVLCAYGQDDLDRLAASDLDGALVPLRFARFIAIAGLDAHCSWAEAMREFLVGSHGPVSVSDAYRYFARHPKAQRNPNWRAKVRQKLQQVGNRVERNQYVAA
;
A
#
# COMPACT_ATOMS: atom_id res chain seq x y z
N MET A 1 -23.97 -3.85 -25.50
CA MET A 1 -23.49 -2.77 -24.61
C MET A 1 -22.10 -2.38 -25.06
N SER A 2 -21.92 -1.16 -25.58
CA SER A 2 -20.62 -0.68 -26.08
C SER A 2 -19.69 -0.42 -24.90
N MET A 3 -18.56 -1.11 -24.82
CA MET A 3 -17.48 -0.88 -23.86
C MET A 3 -16.51 0.23 -24.30
N GLY A 4 -16.94 1.12 -25.19
CA GLY A 4 -16.15 2.26 -25.68
C GLY A 4 -16.53 3.55 -24.99
N GLY A 5 -16.12 3.75 -23.75
CA GLY A 5 -16.21 5.04 -23.07
C GLY A 5 -15.16 5.99 -23.63
N HIS A 6 -15.53 6.87 -24.55
CA HIS A 6 -14.66 7.93 -25.04
C HIS A 6 -14.18 8.79 -23.87
N GLN A 7 -12.87 8.90 -23.74
CA GLN A 7 -12.26 9.97 -22.98
C GLN A 7 -12.62 11.28 -23.68
N SER A 8 -13.40 12.12 -23.03
CA SER A 8 -13.59 13.48 -23.52
C SER A 8 -12.29 14.24 -23.37
N ALA A 9 -11.57 14.40 -24.47
CA ALA A 9 -10.38 15.22 -24.59
C ALA A 9 -10.67 16.74 -24.48
N ALA A 10 -11.82 17.12 -23.99
CA ALA A 10 -12.28 18.50 -23.89
C ALA A 10 -12.80 18.82 -22.48
N ALA A 11 -12.01 18.54 -21.45
CA ALA A 11 -12.22 19.23 -20.20
C ALA A 11 -11.52 20.59 -20.29
N GLY A 12 -12.27 21.66 -20.49
CA GLY A 12 -11.75 23.03 -20.57
C GLY A 12 -11.18 23.58 -19.25
N SER A 13 -10.98 22.75 -18.25
CA SER A 13 -10.28 23.04 -17.00
C SER A 13 -9.55 21.77 -16.55
N GLN A 14 -8.30 21.91 -16.17
CA GLN A 14 -7.49 20.86 -15.57
C GLN A 14 -7.53 20.87 -14.04
N THR A 15 -8.17 21.88 -13.46
CA THR A 15 -8.26 22.05 -12.00
C THR A 15 -9.58 21.50 -11.49
N TRP A 16 -9.49 20.44 -10.72
CA TRP A 16 -10.63 19.75 -10.13
C TRP A 16 -10.45 19.57 -8.62
N LEU A 17 -11.50 19.89 -7.87
CA LEU A 17 -11.52 19.59 -6.45
C LEU A 17 -11.87 18.12 -6.21
N THR A 18 -11.08 17.47 -5.38
CA THR A 18 -11.45 16.15 -4.82
C THR A 18 -12.74 16.28 -4.01
N PRO A 19 -13.68 15.35 -4.13
CA PRO A 19 -14.84 15.32 -3.25
C PRO A 19 -14.43 15.27 -1.78
N GLN A 20 -14.96 16.18 -0.97
CA GLN A 20 -14.61 16.28 0.46
C GLN A 20 -14.72 14.95 1.23
N PRO A 21 -15.75 14.09 1.01
CA PRO A 21 -15.84 12.81 1.71
C PRO A 21 -14.64 11.88 1.52
N ILE A 22 -13.90 12.01 0.41
CA ILE A 22 -12.66 11.22 0.21
C ILE A 22 -11.58 11.69 1.19
N ILE A 23 -11.41 12.99 1.36
CA ILE A 23 -10.45 13.56 2.31
C ILE A 23 -10.85 13.22 3.75
N ASP A 24 -12.15 13.36 4.08
CA ASP A 24 -12.68 13.09 5.42
C ASP A 24 -12.47 11.62 5.82
N ALA A 25 -12.72 10.69 4.92
CA ALA A 25 -12.51 9.26 5.15
C ALA A 25 -11.03 8.88 5.39
N LEU A 26 -10.08 9.70 4.95
CA LEU A 26 -8.64 9.51 5.16
C LEU A 26 -8.09 10.25 6.39
N GLY A 27 -8.98 10.72 7.26
CA GLY A 27 -8.65 11.41 8.50
C GLY A 27 -8.79 12.93 8.43
N GLY A 28 -9.45 13.45 7.39
CA GLY A 28 -9.66 14.86 7.16
C GLY A 28 -8.42 15.60 6.62
N TRP A 29 -8.63 16.84 6.18
CA TRP A 29 -7.55 17.66 5.62
C TRP A 29 -6.40 17.91 6.61
N GLN A 30 -6.68 17.93 7.91
CA GLN A 30 -5.67 18.10 8.97
C GLN A 30 -4.67 16.95 9.05
N SER A 31 -4.99 15.82 8.44
CA SER A 31 -4.10 14.64 8.41
C SER A 31 -3.09 14.68 7.26
N PHE A 32 -3.21 15.66 6.36
CA PHE A 32 -2.26 15.89 5.27
C PHE A 32 -1.51 17.20 5.50
N ASP A 33 -0.21 17.20 5.27
CA ASP A 33 0.66 18.35 5.47
C ASP A 33 0.72 19.23 4.21
N LEU A 34 0.73 18.64 3.02
CA LEU A 34 0.88 19.32 1.75
C LEU A 34 -0.05 18.76 0.67
N ASP A 35 -0.69 19.67 -0.09
CA ASP A 35 -1.29 19.42 -1.40
C ASP A 35 -0.53 20.23 -2.46
N PRO A 36 0.37 19.61 -3.25
CA PRO A 36 1.20 20.33 -4.21
C PRO A 36 0.47 20.66 -5.52
N CYS A 37 -0.78 20.20 -5.70
CA CYS A 37 -1.60 20.43 -6.89
C CYS A 37 -2.96 21.01 -6.54
N ALA A 38 -3.03 21.80 -5.48
CA ALA A 38 -4.28 22.34 -4.98
C ALA A 38 -4.96 23.27 -5.99
N ALA A 39 -6.29 23.28 -5.97
CA ALA A 39 -7.05 24.29 -6.68
C ALA A 39 -6.70 25.70 -6.16
N PRO A 40 -6.79 26.75 -7.01
CA PRO A 40 -6.53 28.13 -6.57
C PRO A 40 -7.53 28.57 -5.48
N ALA A 41 -7.10 29.53 -4.67
CA ALA A 41 -7.96 30.18 -3.67
C ALA A 41 -8.92 31.20 -4.34
N PRO A 42 -10.11 31.47 -3.75
CA PRO A 42 -10.67 30.79 -2.61
C PRO A 42 -11.16 29.39 -2.95
N ARG A 43 -10.96 28.43 -2.04
CA ARG A 43 -11.46 27.06 -2.19
C ARG A 43 -12.51 26.74 -1.13
N PRO A 44 -13.58 26.00 -1.48
CA PRO A 44 -14.70 25.74 -0.57
C PRO A 44 -14.37 24.77 0.58
N TRP A 45 -13.32 23.94 0.42
CA TRP A 45 -12.75 23.09 1.47
C TRP A 45 -11.25 22.89 1.27
N PHE A 46 -10.58 22.43 2.32
CA PHE A 46 -9.16 22.16 2.32
C PHE A 46 -8.89 20.67 2.04
N THR A 47 -7.71 20.37 1.50
CA THR A 47 -7.19 19.02 1.27
C THR A 47 -5.95 18.73 2.12
N ALA A 48 -5.26 19.76 2.60
CA ALA A 48 -4.07 19.69 3.45
C ALA A 48 -3.90 20.97 4.28
N TRP A 49 -2.90 21.00 5.15
CA TRP A 49 -2.50 22.22 5.88
C TRP A 49 -1.90 23.28 4.93
N GLN A 50 -0.97 22.86 4.07
CA GLN A 50 -0.37 23.73 3.07
C GLN A 50 -0.84 23.31 1.67
N HIS A 51 -1.23 24.31 0.90
CA HIS A 51 -1.66 24.15 -0.48
C HIS A 51 -0.69 24.89 -1.39
N ASN A 52 -0.36 24.28 -2.52
CA ASN A 52 0.31 24.94 -3.61
C ASN A 52 -0.60 24.87 -4.84
N ALA A 53 -1.14 25.98 -5.28
CA ALA A 53 -1.85 26.08 -6.55
C ALA A 53 -0.88 26.46 -7.67
N GLU A 54 -1.26 26.22 -8.93
CA GLU A 54 -0.44 26.58 -10.09
C GLU A 54 0.01 28.05 -10.07
N ALA A 55 -0.83 28.95 -9.55
CA ALA A 55 -0.50 30.37 -9.39
C ALA A 55 0.60 30.65 -8.36
N ASP A 56 0.83 29.72 -7.42
CA ASP A 56 1.84 29.83 -6.36
C ASP A 56 3.21 29.29 -6.80
N GLY A 57 3.28 28.72 -8.00
CA GLY A 57 4.48 28.12 -8.56
C GLY A 57 4.31 26.64 -8.90
N ASP A 58 5.36 26.05 -9.46
CA ASP A 58 5.36 24.63 -9.88
C ASP A 58 5.46 23.71 -8.66
N GLY A 59 4.41 22.96 -8.37
CA GLY A 59 4.37 21.97 -7.31
C GLY A 59 5.41 20.83 -7.46
N LEU A 60 5.91 20.60 -8.67
CA LEU A 60 7.04 19.69 -8.91
C LEU A 60 8.38 20.30 -8.48
N ALA A 61 8.53 21.61 -8.47
CA ALA A 61 9.74 22.28 -8.05
C ALA A 61 9.85 22.44 -6.52
N LEU A 62 8.72 22.36 -5.79
CA LEU A 62 8.70 22.48 -4.33
C LEU A 62 9.40 21.29 -3.65
N ASP A 63 9.98 21.53 -2.48
CA ASP A 63 10.33 20.45 -1.57
C ASP A 63 9.07 19.93 -0.89
N TRP A 64 8.73 18.66 -1.09
CA TRP A 64 7.60 18.05 -0.42
C TRP A 64 7.98 17.64 1.01
N PHE A 65 7.03 17.77 1.92
CA PHE A 65 7.23 17.43 3.32
C PHE A 65 5.96 16.80 3.92
N GLY A 66 6.15 16.01 4.97
CA GLY A 66 5.07 15.38 5.70
C GLY A 66 4.21 14.47 4.82
N ARG A 67 2.98 14.31 5.19
CA ARG A 67 2.01 13.48 4.47
C ARG A 67 1.37 14.27 3.33
N VAL A 68 1.56 13.81 2.09
CA VAL A 68 1.09 14.49 0.88
C VAL A 68 -0.26 13.95 0.42
N TRP A 69 -1.19 14.85 0.13
CA TRP A 69 -2.35 14.57 -0.72
C TRP A 69 -2.01 14.93 -2.16
N LEU A 70 -2.11 13.98 -3.10
CA LEU A 70 -1.73 14.20 -4.49
C LEU A 70 -2.90 13.90 -5.43
N ASN A 71 -3.54 14.93 -5.99
CA ASN A 71 -4.49 14.84 -7.10
C ASN A 71 -3.97 15.72 -8.25
N PHE A 72 -3.08 15.16 -9.05
CA PHE A 72 -2.27 15.88 -10.03
C PHE A 72 -2.97 16.05 -11.39
N PRO A 73 -2.56 17.04 -12.21
CA PRO A 73 -2.98 17.17 -13.59
C PRO A 73 -2.57 15.95 -14.41
N TYR A 74 -3.49 15.40 -15.20
CA TYR A 74 -3.26 14.14 -15.93
C TYR A 74 -2.44 14.26 -17.21
N ASP A 75 -1.92 15.45 -17.54
CA ASP A 75 -1.12 15.69 -18.76
C ASP A 75 0.27 15.08 -18.69
N ASP A 76 0.92 15.16 -17.52
CA ASP A 76 2.22 14.56 -17.26
C ASP A 76 2.19 13.76 -15.95
N PRO A 77 1.55 12.59 -15.93
CA PRO A 77 1.45 11.78 -14.72
C PRO A 77 2.82 11.26 -14.25
N GLU A 78 3.77 11.11 -15.18
CA GLU A 78 5.06 10.51 -14.86
C GLU A 78 5.89 11.37 -13.89
N ALA A 79 5.97 12.68 -14.13
CA ALA A 79 6.73 13.58 -13.27
C ALA A 79 6.20 13.59 -11.83
N TRP A 80 4.88 13.67 -11.67
CA TRP A 80 4.21 13.68 -10.38
C TRP A 80 4.37 12.36 -9.63
N LEU A 81 4.17 11.22 -10.31
CA LEU A 81 4.30 9.91 -9.71
C LEU A 81 5.75 9.60 -9.32
N ARG A 82 6.72 10.01 -10.15
CA ARG A 82 8.14 9.88 -9.82
C ARG A 82 8.49 10.63 -8.54
N LYS A 83 7.99 11.86 -8.40
CA LYS A 83 8.19 12.66 -7.19
C LYS A 83 7.51 12.04 -5.98
N MET A 84 6.29 11.50 -6.14
CA MET A 84 5.58 10.79 -5.09
C MET A 84 6.32 9.54 -4.61
N VAL A 85 6.90 8.77 -5.53
CA VAL A 85 7.75 7.61 -5.21
C VAL A 85 8.99 8.03 -4.40
N ALA A 86 9.66 9.11 -4.82
CA ALA A 86 10.83 9.63 -4.09
C ALA A 86 10.47 10.14 -2.69
N HIS A 87 9.31 10.78 -2.54
CA HIS A 87 8.80 11.26 -1.25
C HIS A 87 8.29 10.12 -0.35
N ASN A 88 7.57 9.16 -0.90
CA ASN A 88 7.09 7.92 -0.28
C ASN A 88 6.30 8.12 1.03
N GLN A 89 5.53 9.19 1.15
CA GLN A 89 4.66 9.48 2.30
C GLN A 89 3.42 10.24 1.85
N GLY A 90 2.27 9.56 1.74
CA GLY A 90 1.01 10.17 1.35
C GLY A 90 0.13 9.29 0.47
N THR A 91 -0.95 9.88 -0.01
CA THR A 91 -1.96 9.21 -0.86
C THR A 91 -2.14 9.97 -2.17
N ALA A 92 -2.05 9.27 -3.30
CA ALA A 92 -2.36 9.81 -4.62
C ALA A 92 -3.75 9.32 -5.07
N LEU A 93 -4.57 10.24 -5.60
CA LEU A 93 -5.81 9.94 -6.31
C LEU A 93 -5.57 10.02 -7.82
N MET A 94 -5.88 8.97 -8.54
CA MET A 94 -5.73 8.93 -9.98
C MET A 94 -6.74 8.01 -10.66
N PHE A 95 -6.79 8.06 -11.99
CA PHE A 95 -7.54 7.06 -12.75
C PHE A 95 -6.81 5.72 -12.75
N ALA A 96 -7.58 4.64 -12.58
CA ALA A 96 -7.09 3.27 -12.55
C ALA A 96 -6.73 2.76 -13.96
N ARG A 97 -5.75 3.40 -14.59
CA ARG A 97 -5.20 2.98 -15.91
C ARG A 97 -4.05 2.01 -15.69
N THR A 98 -4.41 0.85 -15.17
CA THR A 98 -3.49 -0.17 -14.66
C THR A 98 -2.52 -0.74 -15.69
N GLU A 99 -2.84 -0.55 -16.99
CA GLU A 99 -2.08 -1.03 -18.13
C GLU A 99 -0.99 -0.06 -18.63
N THR A 100 -0.98 1.19 -18.14
CA THR A 100 -0.06 2.21 -18.64
C THR A 100 1.34 2.09 -18.02
N ASP A 101 2.36 2.49 -18.80
CA ASP A 101 3.75 2.52 -18.35
C ASP A 101 3.96 3.28 -17.02
N PRO A 102 3.42 4.51 -16.84
CA PRO A 102 3.55 5.22 -15.57
C PRO A 102 2.92 4.47 -14.40
N PHE A 103 1.77 3.79 -14.63
CA PHE A 103 1.15 2.99 -13.58
C PHE A 103 2.02 1.79 -13.18
N HIS A 104 2.63 1.11 -14.15
CA HIS A 104 3.54 0.01 -13.87
C HIS A 104 4.75 0.48 -13.09
N ARG A 105 5.48 1.49 -13.59
CA ARG A 105 6.75 1.95 -13.03
C ARG A 105 6.61 2.60 -11.66
N TYR A 106 5.53 3.35 -11.40
CA TYR A 106 5.45 4.20 -10.21
C TYR A 106 4.38 3.75 -9.22
N VAL A 107 3.40 2.96 -9.65
CA VAL A 107 2.33 2.48 -8.78
C VAL A 107 2.54 1.02 -8.41
N TRP A 108 2.51 0.09 -9.38
CA TRP A 108 2.68 -1.34 -9.09
C TRP A 108 4.01 -1.65 -8.39
N GLU A 109 5.09 -0.98 -8.79
CA GLU A 109 6.42 -1.24 -8.24
C GLU A 109 6.69 -0.53 -6.91
N HIS A 110 5.99 0.56 -6.58
CA HIS A 110 6.36 1.42 -5.45
C HIS A 110 5.26 1.67 -4.42
N ALA A 111 3.97 1.69 -4.79
CA ALA A 111 2.91 1.89 -3.83
C ALA A 111 2.87 0.76 -2.78
N ALA A 112 2.51 1.08 -1.55
CA ALA A 112 2.29 0.11 -0.49
C ALA A 112 0.97 -0.66 -0.69
N GLY A 113 -0.04 0.00 -1.26
CA GLY A 113 -1.32 -0.61 -1.63
C GLY A 113 -2.23 0.33 -2.39
N LEU A 114 -3.31 -0.23 -2.90
CA LEU A 114 -4.28 0.42 -3.77
C LEU A 114 -5.69 0.22 -3.23
N LEU A 115 -6.51 1.27 -3.22
CA LEU A 115 -7.94 1.16 -3.00
C LEU A 115 -8.68 1.55 -4.27
N PHE A 116 -9.19 0.57 -5.00
CA PHE A 116 -10.05 0.78 -6.17
C PHE A 116 -11.44 1.17 -5.70
N LEU A 117 -11.84 2.41 -5.95
CA LEU A 117 -13.12 2.92 -5.49
C LEU A 117 -14.28 2.29 -6.28
N ARG A 118 -15.35 1.92 -5.57
CA ARG A 118 -16.59 1.46 -6.22
C ARG A 118 -17.29 2.62 -6.90
N GLY A 119 -17.72 2.39 -8.13
CA GLY A 119 -18.36 3.41 -8.95
C GLY A 119 -17.38 4.44 -9.51
N ARG A 120 -17.88 5.63 -9.82
CA ARG A 120 -17.07 6.70 -10.40
C ARG A 120 -17.24 7.98 -9.60
N LEU A 121 -16.13 8.67 -9.34
CA LEU A 121 -16.15 9.93 -8.64
C LEU A 121 -16.77 11.05 -9.49
N PHE A 122 -17.49 11.92 -8.82
CA PHE A 122 -17.90 13.20 -9.36
C PHE A 122 -17.04 14.28 -8.71
N PHE A 123 -16.10 14.79 -9.46
CA PHE A 123 -15.25 15.89 -9.02
C PHE A 123 -16.07 17.18 -8.90
N HIS A 124 -15.46 18.21 -8.33
CA HIS A 124 -16.09 19.52 -8.19
C HIS A 124 -15.26 20.58 -8.91
N HIS A 125 -15.94 21.60 -9.40
CA HIS A 125 -15.29 22.77 -9.92
C HIS A 125 -14.61 23.58 -8.79
N PRO A 126 -13.69 24.50 -9.10
CA PRO A 126 -13.04 25.32 -8.08
C PRO A 126 -13.99 26.13 -7.18
N ASP A 127 -15.18 26.46 -7.67
CA ASP A 127 -16.24 27.13 -6.91
C ASP A 127 -17.02 26.20 -5.96
N GLY A 128 -16.70 24.90 -5.94
CA GLY A 128 -17.37 23.88 -5.13
C GLY A 128 -18.59 23.25 -5.78
N THR A 129 -19.00 23.68 -6.96
CA THR A 129 -20.13 23.05 -7.64
C THR A 129 -19.75 21.68 -8.15
N ARG A 130 -20.64 20.69 -7.96
CA ARG A 130 -20.40 19.33 -8.42
C ARG A 130 -20.43 19.27 -9.94
N ALA A 131 -19.46 18.59 -10.54
CA ALA A 131 -19.44 18.37 -11.96
C ALA A 131 -20.68 17.62 -12.44
N LYS A 132 -21.20 18.01 -13.60
CA LYS A 132 -22.38 17.38 -14.22
C LYS A 132 -22.14 15.92 -14.57
N HIS A 133 -20.90 15.59 -14.96
CA HIS A 133 -20.47 14.25 -15.36
C HIS A 133 -19.44 13.72 -14.35
N ASN A 134 -19.37 12.40 -14.22
CA ASN A 134 -18.33 11.75 -13.45
C ASN A 134 -16.96 11.85 -14.15
N GLY A 135 -15.89 11.44 -13.48
CA GLY A 135 -14.53 11.52 -13.99
C GLY A 135 -14.21 10.68 -15.23
N GLY A 136 -15.20 10.04 -15.84
CA GLY A 136 -15.05 9.29 -17.09
C GLY A 136 -14.34 7.94 -16.96
N ALA A 137 -13.46 7.75 -15.99
CA ALA A 137 -12.73 6.51 -15.72
C ALA A 137 -12.87 6.07 -14.26
N PRO A 138 -12.63 4.78 -13.93
CA PRO A 138 -12.52 4.32 -12.55
C PRO A 138 -11.39 5.06 -11.82
N SER A 139 -11.59 5.32 -10.53
CA SER A 139 -10.59 5.98 -9.69
C SER A 139 -9.96 4.99 -8.72
N VAL A 140 -8.69 5.22 -8.41
CA VAL A 140 -7.92 4.47 -7.43
C VAL A 140 -7.16 5.43 -6.51
N LEU A 141 -7.12 5.10 -5.24
CA LEU A 141 -6.26 5.71 -4.24
C LEU A 141 -5.01 4.85 -4.10
N CYS A 142 -3.84 5.47 -4.26
CA CYS A 142 -2.54 4.80 -4.19
C CYS A 142 -1.83 5.27 -2.92
N ALA A 143 -1.61 4.37 -1.97
CA ALA A 143 -0.88 4.64 -0.75
C ALA A 143 0.64 4.53 -0.98
N TYR A 144 1.38 5.55 -0.62
CA TYR A 144 2.84 5.54 -0.58
C TYR A 144 3.29 5.61 0.88
N GLY A 145 3.99 4.54 1.31
CA GLY A 145 4.29 4.31 2.72
C GLY A 145 3.24 3.44 3.44
N GLN A 146 3.67 2.78 4.51
CA GLN A 146 2.83 1.85 5.26
C GLN A 146 1.68 2.57 5.99
N ASP A 147 1.96 3.75 6.57
CA ASP A 147 0.96 4.53 7.31
C ASP A 147 -0.24 4.89 6.43
N ASP A 148 -0.01 5.23 5.16
CA ASP A 148 -1.08 5.54 4.22
C ASP A 148 -1.85 4.29 3.79
N LEU A 149 -1.20 3.13 3.65
CA LEU A 149 -1.89 1.86 3.45
C LEU A 149 -2.80 1.52 4.63
N ASP A 150 -2.32 1.70 5.87
CA ASP A 150 -3.10 1.44 7.07
C ASP A 150 -4.31 2.37 7.17
N ARG A 151 -4.17 3.63 6.75
CA ARG A 151 -5.28 4.59 6.67
C ARG A 151 -6.30 4.22 5.58
N LEU A 152 -5.85 3.77 4.41
CA LEU A 152 -6.76 3.23 3.38
C LEU A 152 -7.51 2.00 3.89
N ALA A 153 -6.83 1.12 4.62
CA ALA A 153 -7.44 -0.08 5.19
C ALA A 153 -8.46 0.23 6.31
N ALA A 154 -8.22 1.29 7.06
CA ALA A 154 -9.11 1.75 8.14
C ALA A 154 -10.24 2.65 7.66
N SER A 155 -10.18 3.14 6.40
CA SER A 155 -11.22 4.01 5.84
C SER A 155 -12.50 3.23 5.56
N ASP A 156 -13.64 3.91 5.64
CA ASP A 156 -14.96 3.39 5.29
C ASP A 156 -15.31 3.60 3.80
N LEU A 157 -14.33 3.92 2.96
CA LEU A 157 -14.51 4.09 1.53
C LEU A 157 -14.91 2.79 0.85
N ASP A 158 -16.03 2.82 0.12
CA ASP A 158 -16.51 1.66 -0.62
C ASP A 158 -15.59 1.35 -1.80
N GLY A 159 -14.95 0.17 -1.76
CA GLY A 159 -13.98 -0.22 -2.77
C GLY A 159 -13.29 -1.55 -2.50
N ALA A 160 -12.30 -1.85 -3.30
CA ALA A 160 -11.47 -3.05 -3.17
C ALA A 160 -10.03 -2.65 -2.80
N LEU A 161 -9.62 -2.95 -1.58
CA LEU A 161 -8.25 -2.73 -1.12
C LEU A 161 -7.34 -3.87 -1.59
N VAL A 162 -6.22 -3.51 -2.22
CA VAL A 162 -5.19 -4.42 -2.70
C VAL A 162 -3.85 -4.02 -2.10
N PRO A 163 -3.40 -4.63 -0.99
CA PRO A 163 -2.07 -4.42 -0.46
C PRO A 163 -1.02 -4.99 -1.42
N LEU A 164 -0.06 -4.16 -1.84
CA LEU A 164 0.97 -4.60 -2.80
C LEU A 164 2.22 -5.17 -2.13
N ARG A 165 2.54 -4.68 -0.94
CA ARG A 165 3.73 -5.12 -0.19
C ARG A 165 3.43 -6.13 0.92
N PHE A 166 2.18 -6.31 1.28
CA PHE A 166 1.74 -7.27 2.30
C PHE A 166 1.85 -8.73 1.84
N ALA A 167 1.98 -8.98 0.53
CA ALA A 167 2.08 -10.32 -0.03
C ALA A 167 3.26 -11.13 0.55
N ARG A 168 4.35 -10.49 0.97
CA ARG A 168 5.47 -11.17 1.64
C ARG A 168 5.14 -11.62 3.05
N PHE A 169 4.38 -10.83 3.82
CA PHE A 169 3.99 -11.19 5.19
C PHE A 169 2.86 -12.23 5.22
N ILE A 170 1.87 -12.11 4.34
CA ILE A 170 0.77 -13.08 4.23
C ILE A 170 1.27 -14.43 3.70
N ALA A 171 2.20 -14.45 2.73
CA ALA A 171 2.81 -15.68 2.25
C ALA A 171 3.60 -16.40 3.35
N ILE A 172 4.35 -15.68 4.19
CA ILE A 172 5.10 -16.25 5.32
C ILE A 172 4.15 -16.73 6.42
N ALA A 173 3.15 -15.94 6.81
CA ALA A 173 2.17 -16.35 7.82
C ALA A 173 1.23 -17.48 7.34
N GLY A 174 0.90 -17.52 6.06
CA GLY A 174 0.09 -18.58 5.45
C GLY A 174 0.86 -19.88 5.21
N LEU A 175 2.14 -19.80 4.86
CA LEU A 175 3.02 -20.97 4.71
C LEU A 175 3.26 -21.65 6.06
N ASP A 176 3.43 -20.92 7.15
CA ASP A 176 3.57 -21.47 8.49
C ASP A 176 2.34 -22.31 8.94
N ALA A 177 1.15 -22.00 8.48
CA ALA A 177 -0.05 -22.75 8.85
C ALA A 177 -0.20 -24.08 8.09
N HIS A 178 0.39 -24.19 6.91
CA HIS A 178 0.25 -25.35 6.02
C HIS A 178 1.55 -26.13 5.79
N CYS A 179 2.73 -25.60 6.14
CA CYS A 179 3.99 -26.31 6.02
C CYS A 179 4.01 -27.58 6.92
N SER A 180 4.71 -28.60 6.50
CA SER A 180 4.93 -29.78 7.36
C SER A 180 5.85 -29.42 8.55
N TRP A 181 5.84 -30.26 9.61
CA TRP A 181 6.82 -30.11 10.70
C TRP A 181 8.27 -30.23 10.24
N ALA A 182 8.51 -30.95 9.13
CA ALA A 182 9.84 -31.09 8.56
C ALA A 182 10.30 -29.82 7.84
N GLU A 183 9.40 -29.17 7.11
CA GLU A 183 9.66 -27.87 6.45
C GLU A 183 9.93 -26.78 7.46
N ALA A 184 9.06 -26.60 8.45
CA ALA A 184 9.28 -25.64 9.54
C ALA A 184 10.62 -25.86 10.26
N MET A 185 11.04 -27.10 10.43
CA MET A 185 12.33 -27.42 11.04
C MET A 185 13.51 -27.09 10.13
N ARG A 186 13.41 -27.31 8.80
CA ARG A 186 14.45 -26.89 7.85
C ARG A 186 14.63 -25.38 7.82
N GLU A 187 13.53 -24.64 7.79
CA GLU A 187 13.55 -23.17 7.83
C GLU A 187 14.23 -22.65 9.11
N PHE A 188 13.90 -23.22 10.26
CA PHE A 188 14.55 -22.90 11.53
C PHE A 188 16.07 -23.14 11.47
N LEU A 189 16.49 -24.30 10.96
CA LEU A 189 17.91 -24.65 10.87
C LEU A 189 18.67 -23.74 9.90
N VAL A 190 18.11 -23.45 8.73
CA VAL A 190 18.70 -22.52 7.73
C VAL A 190 18.81 -21.11 8.30
N GLY A 191 17.77 -20.63 9.00
CA GLY A 191 17.74 -19.28 9.59
C GLY A 191 18.66 -19.10 10.79
N SER A 192 19.18 -20.18 11.39
CA SER A 192 19.95 -20.12 12.64
C SER A 192 21.45 -19.82 12.48
N HIS A 193 21.97 -19.71 11.26
CA HIS A 193 23.38 -19.39 10.94
C HIS A 193 24.47 -20.15 11.73
N GLY A 194 24.12 -21.30 12.36
CA GLY A 194 25.07 -22.10 13.11
C GLY A 194 24.42 -23.28 13.84
N PRO A 195 25.22 -24.08 14.63
CA PRO A 195 24.69 -25.21 15.35
C PRO A 195 23.62 -24.82 16.37
N VAL A 196 22.50 -25.53 16.40
CA VAL A 196 21.36 -25.31 17.30
C VAL A 196 21.15 -26.51 18.24
N SER A 197 20.81 -26.23 19.48
CA SER A 197 20.44 -27.25 20.43
C SER A 197 18.94 -27.61 20.37
N VAL A 198 18.57 -28.74 20.97
CA VAL A 198 17.15 -29.08 21.17
C VAL A 198 16.41 -28.00 21.98
N SER A 199 17.10 -27.34 22.92
CA SER A 199 16.54 -26.26 23.72
C SER A 199 16.24 -25.02 22.89
N ASP A 200 17.11 -24.68 21.93
CA ASP A 200 16.88 -23.56 21.00
C ASP A 200 15.68 -23.85 20.09
N ALA A 201 15.59 -25.07 19.58
CA ALA A 201 14.42 -25.49 18.81
C ALA A 201 13.13 -25.40 19.65
N TYR A 202 13.15 -25.81 20.91
CA TYR A 202 11.97 -25.66 21.77
C TYR A 202 11.61 -24.19 22.01
N ARG A 203 12.59 -23.30 22.19
CA ARG A 203 12.36 -21.86 22.39
C ARG A 203 11.72 -21.24 21.15
N TYR A 204 12.22 -21.57 19.96
CA TYR A 204 11.66 -21.11 18.70
C TYR A 204 10.23 -21.61 18.50
N PHE A 205 10.00 -22.93 18.60
CA PHE A 205 8.71 -23.53 18.32
C PHE A 205 7.65 -23.28 19.42
N ALA A 206 8.01 -22.83 20.62
CA ALA A 206 7.04 -22.53 21.67
C ALA A 206 5.97 -21.49 21.24
N ARG A 207 6.35 -20.57 20.37
CA ARG A 207 5.45 -19.54 19.83
C ARG A 207 4.90 -19.88 18.44
N HIS A 208 5.31 -21.00 17.87
CA HIS A 208 4.92 -21.40 16.53
C HIS A 208 3.45 -21.93 16.51
N PRO A 209 2.62 -21.54 15.51
CA PRO A 209 1.20 -21.96 15.43
C PRO A 209 0.99 -23.46 15.51
N LYS A 210 1.91 -24.27 14.95
CA LYS A 210 1.85 -25.73 15.03
C LYS A 210 2.00 -26.27 16.46
N ALA A 211 2.80 -25.61 17.28
CA ALA A 211 2.97 -26.01 18.68
C ALA A 211 1.72 -25.70 19.49
N GLN A 212 1.06 -24.56 19.23
CA GLN A 212 -0.17 -24.18 19.89
C GLN A 212 -1.33 -25.15 19.63
N ARG A 213 -1.33 -25.81 18.48
CA ARG A 213 -2.35 -26.78 18.06
C ARG A 213 -2.03 -28.23 18.36
N ASN A 214 -0.87 -28.52 18.93
CA ASN A 214 -0.43 -29.89 19.18
C ASN A 214 0.15 -30.04 20.60
N PRO A 215 -0.54 -30.67 21.53
CA PRO A 215 -0.06 -30.85 22.91
C PRO A 215 1.29 -31.60 22.99
N ASN A 216 1.60 -32.46 22.00
CA ASN A 216 2.84 -33.23 21.92
C ASN A 216 3.92 -32.56 21.04
N TRP A 217 3.85 -31.26 20.84
CA TRP A 217 4.73 -30.54 19.92
C TRP A 217 6.23 -30.68 20.21
N ARG A 218 6.61 -30.80 21.52
CA ARG A 218 8.02 -30.99 21.89
C ARG A 218 8.58 -32.32 21.37
N ALA A 219 7.79 -33.38 21.42
CA ALA A 219 8.18 -34.68 20.87
C ALA A 219 8.32 -34.59 19.35
N LYS A 220 7.40 -33.88 18.67
CA LYS A 220 7.48 -33.63 17.21
C LYS A 220 8.69 -32.81 16.83
N VAL A 221 8.98 -31.72 17.54
CA VAL A 221 10.17 -30.89 17.32
C VAL A 221 11.45 -31.72 17.45
N ARG A 222 11.58 -32.50 18.53
CA ARG A 222 12.74 -33.37 18.75
C ARG A 222 12.88 -34.41 17.63
N GLN A 223 11.79 -35.07 17.26
CA GLN A 223 11.76 -36.04 16.18
C GLN A 223 12.24 -35.43 14.86
N LYS A 224 11.70 -34.24 14.51
CA LYS A 224 12.02 -33.60 13.23
C LYS A 224 13.43 -33.02 13.22
N LEU A 225 13.90 -32.45 14.31
CA LEU A 225 15.29 -32.01 14.43
C LEU A 225 16.28 -33.16 14.17
N GLN A 226 16.01 -34.36 14.69
CA GLN A 226 16.83 -35.53 14.44
C GLN A 226 16.68 -36.11 13.01
N GLN A 227 15.55 -35.87 12.37
CA GLN A 227 15.26 -36.38 11.02
C GLN A 227 15.83 -35.52 9.89
N VAL A 228 15.82 -34.18 10.06
CA VAL A 228 16.17 -33.24 8.99
C VAL A 228 17.43 -32.41 9.27
N GLY A 229 17.95 -32.47 10.49
CA GLY A 229 19.20 -31.79 10.87
C GLY A 229 20.38 -32.74 10.87
N ASN A 230 21.53 -32.28 10.40
CA ASN A 230 22.80 -33.00 10.53
C ASN A 230 23.37 -32.79 11.94
N ARG A 231 23.56 -33.88 12.68
CA ARG A 231 24.13 -33.83 14.02
C ARG A 231 25.64 -33.58 13.93
N VAL A 232 26.12 -32.46 14.49
CA VAL A 232 27.55 -32.11 14.52
C VAL A 232 28.20 -32.45 15.87
N GLU A 233 27.44 -32.34 16.98
CA GLU A 233 27.89 -32.68 18.33
C GLU A 233 26.75 -33.28 19.17
N ARG A 234 27.02 -33.66 20.43
CA ARG A 234 25.97 -34.12 21.32
C ARG A 234 24.91 -33.05 21.53
N ASN A 235 23.68 -33.27 21.04
CA ASN A 235 22.54 -32.34 21.05
C ASN A 235 22.73 -31.06 20.21
N GLN A 236 23.65 -31.05 19.26
CA GLN A 236 23.87 -29.94 18.32
C GLN A 236 23.57 -30.37 16.88
N TYR A 237 22.81 -29.55 16.15
CA TYR A 237 22.34 -29.83 14.78
C TYR A 237 22.53 -28.60 13.90
N VAL A 238 22.85 -28.84 12.64
CA VAL A 238 22.86 -27.82 11.56
C VAL A 238 21.92 -28.22 10.44
N ALA A 239 21.65 -27.30 9.51
CA ALA A 239 20.91 -27.61 8.31
C ALA A 239 21.63 -28.73 7.51
N ALA A 240 20.85 -29.65 6.95
CA ALA A 240 21.37 -30.72 6.12
C ALA A 240 21.68 -30.21 4.70
#